data_d2547de5f4465d2490490bf06d108939
#
_entry.id   d2547de5f4465d2490490bf06d108939
#
_cell.length_a   1.000
_cell.length_b   1.000
_cell.length_c   1.000
_cell.angle_alpha   90.00
_cell.angle_beta   90.00
_cell.angle_gamma   90.00
#
_symmetry.space_group_name_H-M   'P 1'
#
loop_
_entity.id
_entity.type
_entity.pdbx_description
1 polymer ?
#
loop_
_entity_poly.entity_id
_entity_poly.type
_entity_poly.pdbx_seq_one_letter_code
_entity_poly.pdbx_strand_id
1 'polypeptide(L)'
;LYTSGTTGRPKGVQRDVGGYAVALAASMALIFDGREGESYFSTSDIGWVVGHSYIIYGPLIAGMATIMYEGLPIRPDPGIWWQIVEKYKVTVMFSAPTAVRVLKKSDNSWLHKYDLSKLKHLFLAGEPLDQPTHEWIMGELKLPVIDNYWQTETGWPILSTVPGVEKTKIKFGTPSFPVYGYDLRIFREDGTVCDANEKGIVGIVPPLPPGCLTTVWGDDERFVSTYFSLFKEPQ
;
A
#
# COMPACT_ATOMS: atom_id res chain seq x y z
N LEU A 1 -1.28 -16.87 1.00
CA LEU A 1 -1.62 -16.22 -0.26
C LEU A 1 -0.59 -16.59 -1.34
N TYR A 2 -1.06 -16.94 -2.53
CA TYR A 2 -0.18 -17.24 -3.66
C TYR A 2 0.03 -16.01 -4.54
N THR A 3 1.25 -15.84 -5.05
CA THR A 3 1.62 -14.77 -5.99
C THR A 3 2.44 -15.34 -7.14
N SER A 4 2.51 -14.61 -8.26
CA SER A 4 3.31 -15.02 -9.41
C SER A 4 4.79 -15.16 -9.05
N GLY A 5 5.41 -16.26 -9.46
CA GLY A 5 6.85 -16.44 -9.34
C GLY A 5 7.57 -16.11 -10.64
N THR A 6 8.80 -15.65 -10.58
CA THR A 6 9.67 -15.38 -11.72
C THR A 6 9.89 -16.60 -12.64
N THR A 7 9.73 -17.81 -12.08
CA THR A 7 9.88 -19.10 -12.79
C THR A 7 8.57 -19.64 -13.37
N GLY A 8 7.48 -18.88 -13.37
CA GLY A 8 6.16 -19.31 -13.84
C GLY A 8 5.33 -20.13 -12.84
N ARG A 9 5.93 -20.78 -11.84
CA ARG A 9 5.17 -21.46 -10.78
C ARG A 9 4.77 -20.45 -9.70
N PRO A 10 3.48 -20.39 -9.30
CA PRO A 10 3.07 -19.58 -8.17
C PRO A 10 3.85 -19.94 -6.90
N LYS A 11 4.11 -18.95 -6.05
CA LYS A 11 4.74 -19.15 -4.74
C LYS A 11 3.75 -18.80 -3.64
N GLY A 12 3.61 -19.69 -2.66
CA GLY A 12 2.78 -19.46 -1.48
C GLY A 12 3.55 -18.63 -0.46
N VAL A 13 3.13 -17.40 -0.23
CA VAL A 13 3.74 -16.54 0.79
C VAL A 13 3.23 -16.97 2.16
N GLN A 14 4.12 -17.56 2.97
CA GLN A 14 3.84 -17.92 4.36
C GLN A 14 4.26 -16.77 5.28
N ARG A 15 3.42 -16.47 6.27
CA ARG A 15 3.75 -15.50 7.31
C ARG A 15 3.16 -15.91 8.65
N ASP A 16 3.78 -15.42 9.71
CA ASP A 16 3.27 -15.59 11.07
C ASP A 16 2.00 -14.77 11.28
N VAL A 17 0.97 -15.39 11.81
CA VAL A 17 -0.34 -14.73 12.01
C VAL A 17 -0.27 -13.65 13.09
N GLY A 18 0.47 -13.87 14.16
CA GLY A 18 0.65 -12.89 15.24
C GLY A 18 1.43 -11.67 14.79
N GLY A 19 2.56 -11.90 14.11
CA GLY A 19 3.37 -10.82 13.52
C GLY A 19 2.61 -10.04 12.46
N TYR A 20 1.80 -10.71 11.64
CA TYR A 20 0.96 -10.06 10.65
C TYR A 20 -0.10 -9.15 11.29
N ALA A 21 -0.77 -9.63 12.33
CA ALA A 21 -1.75 -8.84 13.08
C ALA A 21 -1.12 -7.60 13.73
N VAL A 22 0.06 -7.73 14.34
CA VAL A 22 0.82 -6.61 14.92
C VAL A 22 1.19 -5.58 13.87
N ALA A 23 1.72 -6.02 12.72
CA ALA A 23 2.09 -5.13 11.62
C ALA A 23 0.88 -4.37 11.05
N LEU A 24 -0.25 -5.06 10.88
CA LEU A 24 -1.48 -4.43 10.40
C LEU A 24 -2.05 -3.44 11.41
N ALA A 25 -2.10 -3.78 12.70
CA ALA A 25 -2.53 -2.86 13.74
C ALA A 25 -1.66 -1.59 13.78
N ALA A 26 -0.34 -1.75 13.74
CA ALA A 26 0.60 -0.64 13.68
C ALA A 26 0.42 0.20 12.41
N SER A 27 0.30 -0.41 11.24
CA SER A 27 0.13 0.30 9.98
C SER A 27 -1.18 1.07 9.91
N MET A 28 -2.28 0.51 10.43
CA MET A 28 -3.57 1.23 10.49
C MET A 28 -3.48 2.49 11.35
N ALA A 29 -2.78 2.43 12.48
CA ALA A 29 -2.62 3.58 13.36
C ALA A 29 -1.60 4.61 12.81
N LEU A 30 -0.43 4.14 12.38
CA LEU A 30 0.71 5.02 12.06
C LEU A 30 0.66 5.56 10.61
N ILE A 31 0.30 4.68 9.64
CA ILE A 31 0.32 5.00 8.22
C ILE A 31 -1.06 5.52 7.79
N PHE A 32 -2.12 4.76 8.06
CA PHE A 32 -3.46 5.10 7.56
C PHE A 32 -4.22 6.11 8.43
N ASP A 33 -3.71 6.47 9.62
CA ASP A 33 -4.40 7.32 10.61
C ASP A 33 -5.85 6.87 10.84
N GLY A 34 -6.05 5.55 10.81
CA GLY A 34 -7.35 4.92 11.03
C GLY A 34 -7.65 4.77 12.52
N ARG A 35 -8.89 5.06 12.92
CA ARG A 35 -9.32 5.05 14.32
C ARG A 35 -10.57 4.20 14.48
N GLU A 36 -10.74 3.62 15.65
CA GLU A 36 -11.94 2.88 16.02
C GLU A 36 -13.22 3.69 15.72
N GLY A 37 -14.22 3.03 15.14
CA GLY A 37 -15.50 3.64 14.78
C GLY A 37 -15.49 4.41 13.44
N GLU A 38 -14.34 4.62 12.82
CA GLU A 38 -14.25 5.22 11.48
C GLU A 38 -14.54 4.20 10.37
N SER A 39 -14.71 4.69 9.14
CA SER A 39 -14.97 3.86 7.96
C SER A 39 -13.79 3.88 6.98
N TYR A 40 -13.42 2.71 6.53
CA TYR A 40 -12.33 2.47 5.59
C TYR A 40 -12.88 1.88 4.28
N PHE A 41 -12.46 2.42 3.15
CA PHE A 41 -12.85 1.93 1.84
C PHE A 41 -11.64 1.61 0.97
N SER A 42 -11.46 0.35 0.63
CA SER A 42 -10.49 -0.07 -0.37
C SER A 42 -11.18 -0.51 -1.64
N THR A 43 -10.72 -0.01 -2.78
CA THR A 43 -11.24 -0.34 -4.10
C THR A 43 -10.50 -1.50 -4.76
N SER A 44 -9.55 -2.10 -4.04
CA SER A 44 -8.75 -3.21 -4.54
C SER A 44 -9.52 -4.52 -4.55
N ASP A 45 -9.06 -5.45 -5.38
CA ASP A 45 -9.59 -6.80 -5.43
C ASP A 45 -9.20 -7.61 -4.17
N ILE A 46 -10.17 -8.34 -3.62
CA ILE A 46 -9.99 -9.17 -2.42
C ILE A 46 -8.97 -10.30 -2.61
N GLY A 47 -8.72 -10.72 -3.85
CA GLY A 47 -7.76 -11.78 -4.19
C GLY A 47 -6.30 -11.37 -4.08
N TRP A 48 -6.00 -10.07 -4.02
CA TRP A 48 -4.65 -9.56 -3.82
C TRP A 48 -4.31 -9.38 -2.34
N VAL A 49 -3.02 -9.26 -2.03
CA VAL A 49 -2.58 -9.02 -0.64
C VAL A 49 -3.19 -7.76 -0.04
N VAL A 50 -3.44 -6.74 -0.84
CA VAL A 50 -4.11 -5.51 -0.37
C VAL A 50 -5.52 -5.80 0.10
N GLY A 51 -6.23 -6.72 -0.53
CA GLY A 51 -7.55 -7.17 -0.07
C GLY A 51 -7.48 -7.87 1.28
N HIS A 52 -6.50 -8.76 1.46
CA HIS A 52 -6.27 -9.42 2.74
C HIS A 52 -5.87 -8.42 3.83
N SER A 53 -4.83 -7.62 3.59
CA SER A 53 -4.31 -6.66 4.58
C SER A 53 -5.28 -5.53 4.86
N TYR A 54 -5.88 -4.91 3.81
CA TYR A 54 -6.55 -3.61 3.90
C TYR A 54 -7.96 -3.58 3.28
N ILE A 55 -8.61 -4.72 3.14
CA ILE A 55 -10.07 -4.81 3.09
C ILE A 55 -10.55 -5.57 4.32
N ILE A 56 -9.87 -6.68 4.69
CA ILE A 56 -10.35 -7.58 5.74
C ILE A 56 -9.63 -7.27 7.07
N TYR A 57 -8.33 -7.61 7.17
CA TYR A 57 -7.70 -7.72 8.50
C TYR A 57 -7.39 -6.37 9.15
N GLY A 58 -6.68 -5.48 8.46
CA GLY A 58 -6.23 -4.22 9.04
C GLY A 58 -7.36 -3.35 9.58
N PRO A 59 -8.37 -2.99 8.76
CA PRO A 59 -9.50 -2.18 9.24
C PRO A 59 -10.25 -2.82 10.41
N LEU A 60 -10.50 -4.13 10.35
CA LEU A 60 -11.23 -4.83 11.44
C LEU A 60 -10.40 -4.91 12.73
N ILE A 61 -9.09 -5.12 12.64
CA ILE A 61 -8.18 -5.07 13.81
C ILE A 61 -8.19 -3.68 14.45
N ALA A 62 -8.27 -2.63 13.62
CA ALA A 62 -8.33 -1.25 14.09
C ALA A 62 -9.72 -0.82 14.61
N GLY A 63 -10.72 -1.71 14.62
CA GLY A 63 -12.09 -1.39 15.02
C GLY A 63 -12.84 -0.48 14.04
N MET A 64 -12.40 -0.44 12.78
CA MET A 64 -13.03 0.35 11.73
C MET A 64 -14.09 -0.46 10.99
N ALA A 65 -15.11 0.22 10.46
CA ALA A 65 -15.99 -0.36 9.46
C ALA A 65 -15.24 -0.47 8.14
N THR A 66 -15.22 -1.65 7.53
CA THR A 66 -14.63 -1.84 6.20
C THR A 66 -15.72 -1.93 5.13
N ILE A 67 -15.51 -1.25 4.02
CA ILE A 67 -16.45 -1.21 2.90
C ILE A 67 -15.83 -1.99 1.75
N MET A 68 -16.60 -2.94 1.25
CA MET A 68 -16.27 -3.75 0.08
C MET A 68 -17.27 -3.46 -1.03
N TYR A 69 -16.76 -3.10 -2.21
CA TYR A 69 -17.57 -2.78 -3.37
C TYR A 69 -17.23 -3.73 -4.53
N GLU A 70 -18.24 -4.47 -4.97
CA GLU A 70 -18.13 -5.35 -6.12
C GLU A 70 -18.56 -4.59 -7.39
N GLY A 71 -17.62 -3.89 -8.01
CA GLY A 71 -17.90 -3.10 -9.20
C GLY A 71 -16.68 -2.35 -9.75
N LEU A 72 -16.87 -1.69 -10.88
CA LEU A 72 -15.86 -0.91 -11.54
C LEU A 72 -15.92 0.57 -11.11
N PRO A 73 -14.79 1.31 -11.18
CA PRO A 73 -14.72 2.71 -10.74
C PRO A 73 -15.61 3.67 -11.53
N ILE A 74 -16.07 3.27 -12.71
CA ILE A 74 -16.86 4.07 -13.63
C ILE A 74 -18.26 3.48 -13.89
N ARG A 75 -18.69 2.49 -13.10
CA ARG A 75 -20.01 1.87 -13.25
C ARG A 75 -20.75 1.84 -11.92
N PRO A 76 -22.04 2.26 -11.89
CA PRO A 76 -22.88 2.68 -13.00
C PRO A 76 -22.44 4.00 -13.65
N ASP A 77 -21.73 4.86 -12.93
CA ASP A 77 -21.15 6.12 -13.39
C ASP A 77 -19.83 6.43 -12.66
N PRO A 78 -19.03 7.40 -13.11
CA PRO A 78 -17.74 7.76 -12.50
C PRO A 78 -17.83 8.36 -11.08
N GLY A 79 -19.01 8.62 -10.58
CA GLY A 79 -19.26 9.14 -9.24
C GLY A 79 -19.43 8.06 -8.18
N ILE A 80 -19.53 6.79 -8.57
CA ILE A 80 -19.91 5.71 -7.64
C ILE A 80 -19.03 5.61 -6.40
N TRP A 81 -17.71 5.76 -6.53
CA TRP A 81 -16.80 5.73 -5.39
C TRP A 81 -16.99 6.92 -4.45
N TRP A 82 -17.22 8.09 -5.00
CA TRP A 82 -17.47 9.30 -4.23
C TRP A 82 -18.82 9.25 -3.52
N GLN A 83 -19.83 8.66 -4.16
CA GLN A 83 -21.10 8.36 -3.52
C GLN A 83 -20.96 7.40 -2.33
N ILE A 84 -20.10 6.38 -2.45
CA ILE A 84 -19.80 5.44 -1.36
C ILE A 84 -19.09 6.19 -0.22
N VAL A 85 -18.11 7.05 -0.55
CA VAL A 85 -17.38 7.86 0.43
C VAL A 85 -18.33 8.74 1.24
N GLU A 86 -19.24 9.46 0.57
CA GLU A 86 -20.25 10.29 1.23
C GLU A 86 -21.21 9.45 2.09
N LYS A 87 -21.81 8.40 1.47
CA LYS A 87 -22.83 7.57 2.12
C LYS A 87 -22.36 6.92 3.40
N TYR A 88 -21.14 6.41 3.40
CA TYR A 88 -20.58 5.69 4.54
C TYR A 88 -19.60 6.53 5.38
N LYS A 89 -19.49 7.83 5.08
CA LYS A 89 -18.61 8.77 5.79
C LYS A 89 -17.18 8.26 5.90
N VAL A 90 -16.66 7.78 4.76
CA VAL A 90 -15.32 7.19 4.68
C VAL A 90 -14.27 8.22 5.12
N THR A 91 -13.39 7.81 6.02
CA THR A 91 -12.29 8.67 6.50
C THR A 91 -10.96 8.33 5.83
N VAL A 92 -10.77 7.08 5.42
CA VAL A 92 -9.58 6.60 4.74
C VAL A 92 -9.98 5.80 3.51
N MET A 93 -9.44 6.19 2.36
CA MET A 93 -9.64 5.47 1.10
C MET A 93 -8.31 4.91 0.59
N PHE A 94 -8.35 3.69 0.06
CA PHE A 94 -7.21 3.05 -0.58
C PHE A 94 -7.56 2.62 -2.00
N SER A 95 -6.68 2.92 -2.96
CA SER A 95 -6.90 2.58 -4.37
C SER A 95 -5.57 2.30 -5.10
N ALA A 96 -5.62 2.24 -6.42
CA ALA A 96 -4.48 2.08 -7.29
C ALA A 96 -4.37 3.24 -8.29
N PRO A 97 -3.15 3.64 -8.70
CA PRO A 97 -2.94 4.69 -9.69
C PRO A 97 -3.69 4.47 -11.01
N THR A 98 -3.77 3.24 -11.50
CA THR A 98 -4.56 2.92 -12.73
C THR A 98 -6.02 3.29 -12.58
N ALA A 99 -6.64 3.04 -11.44
CA ALA A 99 -8.03 3.40 -11.21
C ALA A 99 -8.23 4.91 -11.18
N VAL A 100 -7.31 5.65 -10.55
CA VAL A 100 -7.30 7.12 -10.56
C VAL A 100 -7.13 7.66 -11.97
N ARG A 101 -6.23 7.08 -12.79
CA ARG A 101 -6.07 7.45 -14.21
C ARG A 101 -7.35 7.22 -15.03
N VAL A 102 -8.11 6.19 -14.72
CA VAL A 102 -9.42 5.96 -15.36
C VAL A 102 -10.40 7.06 -14.97
N LEU A 103 -10.48 7.42 -13.69
CA LEU A 103 -11.34 8.52 -13.22
C LEU A 103 -10.93 9.88 -13.81
N LYS A 104 -9.63 10.14 -13.94
CA LYS A 104 -9.10 11.38 -14.56
C LYS A 104 -9.58 11.60 -16.00
N LYS A 105 -9.95 10.54 -16.71
CA LYS A 105 -10.50 10.65 -18.07
C LYS A 105 -11.99 11.02 -18.10
N SER A 106 -12.64 10.99 -16.96
CA SER A 106 -14.04 11.36 -16.80
C SER A 106 -14.19 12.84 -16.47
N ASP A 107 -15.41 13.36 -16.52
CA ASP A 107 -15.69 14.73 -16.09
C ASP A 107 -15.47 14.89 -14.57
N ASN A 108 -14.68 15.87 -14.16
CA ASN A 108 -14.38 16.15 -12.74
C ASN A 108 -15.63 16.51 -11.92
N SER A 109 -16.71 16.95 -12.57
CA SER A 109 -17.99 17.24 -11.89
C SER A 109 -18.51 16.07 -11.05
N TRP A 110 -18.17 14.82 -11.43
CA TRP A 110 -18.52 13.64 -10.66
C TRP A 110 -17.90 13.62 -9.27
N LEU A 111 -16.65 14.10 -9.14
CA LEU A 111 -15.95 14.17 -7.87
C LEU A 111 -16.55 15.25 -6.96
N HIS A 112 -16.92 16.38 -7.53
CA HIS A 112 -17.46 17.53 -6.80
C HIS A 112 -18.95 17.43 -6.44
N LYS A 113 -19.61 16.36 -6.91
CA LYS A 113 -21.06 16.14 -6.68
C LYS A 113 -21.37 15.67 -5.25
N TYR A 114 -20.37 15.10 -4.54
CA TYR A 114 -20.56 14.45 -3.28
C TYR A 114 -19.80 15.13 -2.13
N ASP A 115 -20.31 14.98 -0.90
CA ASP A 115 -19.64 15.49 0.30
C ASP A 115 -18.49 14.57 0.72
N LEU A 116 -17.27 14.99 0.49
CA LEU A 116 -16.05 14.27 0.86
C LEU A 116 -15.40 14.83 2.12
N SER A 117 -16.08 15.68 2.89
CA SER A 117 -15.51 16.40 4.05
C SER A 117 -15.00 15.49 5.17
N LYS A 118 -15.43 14.25 5.22
CA LYS A 118 -14.94 13.25 6.20
C LYS A 118 -13.70 12.50 5.72
N LEU A 119 -13.39 12.52 4.43
CA LEU A 119 -12.22 11.84 3.90
C LEU A 119 -10.95 12.59 4.33
N LYS A 120 -10.07 11.92 5.08
CA LYS A 120 -8.81 12.47 5.56
C LYS A 120 -7.66 12.22 4.58
N HIS A 121 -7.61 11.00 4.02
CA HIS A 121 -6.50 10.55 3.20
C HIS A 121 -6.98 9.63 2.07
N LEU A 122 -6.34 9.74 0.91
CA LEU A 122 -6.37 8.73 -0.14
C LEU A 122 -4.98 8.12 -0.26
N PHE A 123 -4.89 6.79 -0.12
CA PHE A 123 -3.66 6.03 -0.34
C PHE A 123 -3.69 5.33 -1.69
N LEU A 124 -2.54 5.29 -2.36
CA LEU A 124 -2.37 4.63 -3.64
C LEU A 124 -1.17 3.69 -3.59
N ALA A 125 -1.30 2.49 -4.16
CA ALA A 125 -0.22 1.52 -4.26
C ALA A 125 -0.42 0.54 -5.43
N GLY A 126 0.58 -0.33 -5.64
CA GLY A 126 0.55 -1.43 -6.60
C GLY A 126 1.30 -1.14 -7.90
N GLU A 127 1.51 0.11 -8.22
CA GLU A 127 2.29 0.58 -9.37
C GLU A 127 2.81 2.00 -9.12
N PRO A 128 3.82 2.48 -9.85
CA PRO A 128 4.30 3.85 -9.68
C PRO A 128 3.22 4.89 -9.95
N LEU A 129 3.07 5.82 -9.02
CA LEU A 129 2.20 6.98 -9.18
C LEU A 129 2.96 8.10 -9.90
N ASP A 130 2.56 8.39 -11.14
CA ASP A 130 3.16 9.47 -11.91
C ASP A 130 2.76 10.85 -11.34
N GLN A 131 3.69 11.79 -11.40
CA GLN A 131 3.50 13.14 -10.86
C GLN A 131 2.25 13.84 -11.41
N PRO A 132 1.95 13.85 -12.73
CA PRO A 132 0.77 14.51 -13.25
C PRO A 132 -0.58 13.95 -12.75
N THR A 133 -0.62 12.65 -12.46
CA THR A 133 -1.80 12.00 -11.87
C THR A 133 -1.91 12.33 -10.39
N HIS A 134 -0.79 12.34 -9.67
CA HIS A 134 -0.73 12.68 -8.26
C HIS A 134 -1.16 14.13 -8.00
N GLU A 135 -0.59 15.09 -8.75
CA GLU A 135 -0.94 16.50 -8.67
C GLU A 135 -2.42 16.74 -8.97
N TRP A 136 -2.94 16.10 -10.01
CA TRP A 136 -4.34 16.22 -10.39
C TRP A 136 -5.26 15.78 -9.25
N ILE A 137 -5.13 14.54 -8.79
CA ILE A 137 -6.08 14.00 -7.79
C ILE A 137 -5.96 14.72 -6.43
N MET A 138 -4.75 15.12 -6.04
CA MET A 138 -4.55 15.90 -4.82
C MET A 138 -5.15 17.32 -4.93
N GLY A 139 -5.06 17.92 -6.10
CA GLY A 139 -5.68 19.21 -6.39
C GLY A 139 -7.21 19.17 -6.40
N GLU A 140 -7.79 18.10 -6.94
CA GLU A 140 -9.25 17.92 -6.97
C GLU A 140 -9.83 17.61 -5.58
N LEU A 141 -9.21 16.71 -4.84
CA LEU A 141 -9.67 16.31 -3.50
C LEU A 141 -9.33 17.32 -2.40
N LYS A 142 -8.29 18.12 -2.60
CA LYS A 142 -7.76 19.10 -1.60
C LYS A 142 -7.41 18.44 -0.25
N LEU A 143 -6.96 17.18 -0.30
CA LEU A 143 -6.50 16.40 0.86
C LEU A 143 -5.22 15.64 0.50
N PRO A 144 -4.48 15.12 1.49
CA PRO A 144 -3.29 14.33 1.23
C PRO A 144 -3.61 13.07 0.42
N VAL A 145 -2.92 12.93 -0.73
CA VAL A 145 -2.88 11.71 -1.53
C VAL A 145 -1.50 11.11 -1.36
N ILE A 146 -1.42 9.91 -0.82
CA ILE A 146 -0.18 9.30 -0.36
C ILE A 146 0.12 8.07 -1.21
N ASP A 147 1.22 8.14 -1.96
CA ASP A 147 1.79 6.97 -2.61
C ASP A 147 2.46 6.08 -1.57
N ASN A 148 2.27 4.77 -1.66
CA ASN A 148 3.00 3.83 -0.85
C ASN A 148 3.49 2.62 -1.66
N TYR A 149 4.62 2.07 -1.25
CA TYR A 149 5.24 0.91 -1.88
C TYR A 149 5.33 -0.28 -0.92
N TRP A 150 4.91 -1.43 -1.39
CA TRP A 150 4.98 -2.72 -0.73
C TRP A 150 4.78 -3.88 -1.69
N GLN A 151 4.90 -5.07 -1.18
CA GLN A 151 4.78 -6.30 -1.95
C GLN A 151 3.89 -7.32 -1.21
N THR A 152 3.44 -8.34 -1.92
CA THR A 152 2.75 -9.48 -1.30
C THR A 152 3.61 -10.10 -0.20
N GLU A 153 4.91 -10.15 -0.40
CA GLU A 153 5.91 -10.69 0.52
C GLU A 153 6.02 -9.92 1.83
N THR A 154 5.84 -8.63 1.81
CA THR A 154 5.91 -7.80 3.03
C THR A 154 4.58 -7.72 3.77
N GLY A 155 3.46 -7.80 3.06
CA GLY A 155 2.11 -7.79 3.62
C GLY A 155 1.60 -6.43 4.10
N TRP A 156 2.46 -5.42 4.17
CA TRP A 156 2.17 -4.05 4.58
C TRP A 156 3.20 -3.07 4.00
N PRO A 157 2.96 -1.74 4.01
CA PRO A 157 3.83 -0.77 3.36
C PRO A 157 5.27 -0.77 3.88
N ILE A 158 6.22 -0.73 2.94
CA ILE A 158 7.65 -0.55 3.18
C ILE A 158 7.99 0.95 3.17
N LEU A 159 7.45 1.67 2.19
CA LEU A 159 7.64 3.10 2.00
C LEU A 159 6.28 3.81 2.03
N SER A 160 6.18 4.85 2.84
CA SER A 160 5.01 5.73 2.93
C SER A 160 5.36 6.98 3.75
N THR A 161 4.50 7.98 3.73
CA THR A 161 4.41 8.93 4.84
C THR A 161 3.59 8.31 5.98
N VAL A 162 3.70 8.87 7.17
CA VAL A 162 3.06 8.33 8.39
C VAL A 162 2.14 9.38 9.05
N PRO A 163 1.02 9.77 8.39
CA PRO A 163 0.15 10.85 8.88
C PRO A 163 -0.47 10.59 10.24
N GLY A 164 -0.52 9.34 10.70
CA GLY A 164 -0.95 9.01 12.06
C GLY A 164 0.06 9.42 13.15
N VAL A 165 1.29 9.75 12.77
CA VAL A 165 2.37 10.19 13.67
C VAL A 165 2.66 11.67 13.46
N GLU A 166 2.91 12.08 12.20
CA GLU A 166 3.30 13.44 11.87
C GLU A 166 2.83 13.86 10.48
N LYS A 167 2.64 15.16 10.29
CA LYS A 167 2.34 15.74 8.99
C LYS A 167 3.63 15.91 8.20
N THR A 168 3.83 15.06 7.21
CA THR A 168 4.99 15.13 6.32
C THR A 168 4.60 15.77 5.00
N LYS A 169 5.49 16.62 4.45
CA LYS A 169 5.30 17.18 3.11
C LYS A 169 5.36 16.05 2.07
N ILE A 170 4.31 15.93 1.27
CA ILE A 170 4.25 14.95 0.18
C ILE A 170 5.17 15.42 -0.94
N LYS A 171 6.02 14.51 -1.42
CA LYS A 171 6.86 14.68 -2.59
C LYS A 171 6.29 13.83 -3.73
N PHE A 172 5.94 14.47 -4.83
CA PHE A 172 5.37 13.79 -5.99
C PHE A 172 6.34 12.81 -6.64
N GLY A 173 5.81 11.70 -7.17
CA GLY A 173 6.58 10.69 -7.87
C GLY A 173 7.47 9.82 -6.97
N THR A 174 7.18 9.75 -5.68
CA THR A 174 7.89 8.89 -4.73
C THR A 174 6.96 8.43 -3.60
N PRO A 175 7.09 7.17 -3.15
CA PRO A 175 6.39 6.68 -1.96
C PRO A 175 6.99 7.17 -0.62
N SER A 176 7.93 8.10 -0.67
CA SER A 176 8.53 8.85 0.46
C SER A 176 9.55 8.06 1.28
N PHE A 177 9.24 7.67 2.51
CA PHE A 177 10.24 7.20 3.49
C PHE A 177 10.02 5.73 3.86
N PRO A 178 11.09 5.00 4.27
CA PRO A 178 10.92 3.73 4.96
C PRO A 178 10.04 3.91 6.20
N VAL A 179 9.04 3.05 6.36
CA VAL A 179 8.23 3.06 7.57
C VAL A 179 8.94 2.33 8.71
N TYR A 180 8.51 2.61 9.94
CA TYR A 180 9.13 2.03 11.12
C TYR A 180 9.18 0.49 11.06
N GLY A 181 10.36 -0.06 11.35
CA GLY A 181 10.64 -1.50 11.33
C GLY A 181 11.42 -1.98 10.11
N TYR A 182 11.51 -1.20 9.03
CA TYR A 182 12.31 -1.55 7.86
C TYR A 182 13.67 -0.83 7.85
N ASP A 183 14.76 -1.59 7.79
CA ASP A 183 16.08 -1.08 7.36
C ASP A 183 16.19 -1.26 5.84
N LEU A 184 15.72 -0.26 5.10
CA LEU A 184 15.74 -0.27 3.64
C LEU A 184 16.96 0.50 3.14
N ARG A 185 17.71 -0.12 2.23
CA ARG A 185 18.89 0.48 1.61
C ARG A 185 18.87 0.27 0.10
N ILE A 186 19.64 1.10 -0.59
CA ILE A 186 19.90 0.96 -2.03
C ILE A 186 21.32 0.42 -2.19
N PHE A 187 21.44 -0.69 -2.91
CA PHE A 187 22.70 -1.40 -3.07
C PHE A 187 23.19 -1.33 -4.52
N ARG A 188 24.51 -1.22 -4.70
CA ARG A 188 25.18 -1.52 -5.96
C ARG A 188 25.19 -3.02 -6.22
N GLU A 189 25.53 -3.43 -7.44
CA GLU A 189 25.61 -4.85 -7.80
C GLU A 189 26.66 -5.64 -6.98
N ASP A 190 27.69 -4.95 -6.48
CA ASP A 190 28.73 -5.53 -5.61
C ASP A 190 28.32 -5.67 -4.14
N GLY A 191 27.08 -5.25 -3.78
CA GLY A 191 26.53 -5.31 -2.42
C GLY A 191 26.89 -4.11 -1.54
N THR A 192 27.63 -3.13 -2.03
CA THR A 192 27.90 -1.89 -1.28
C THR A 192 26.68 -0.95 -1.34
N VAL A 193 26.51 -0.12 -0.30
CA VAL A 193 25.40 0.84 -0.24
C VAL A 193 25.67 2.00 -1.20
N CYS A 194 24.66 2.39 -1.97
CA CYS A 194 24.72 3.54 -2.87
C CYS A 194 24.80 4.86 -2.12
N ASP A 195 25.43 5.84 -2.76
CA ASP A 195 25.42 7.23 -2.33
C ASP A 195 24.07 7.90 -2.69
N ALA A 196 23.81 9.08 -2.11
CA ALA A 196 22.61 9.85 -2.42
C ALA A 196 22.53 10.20 -3.92
N ASN A 197 21.36 10.02 -4.51
CA ASN A 197 21.05 10.19 -5.95
C ASN A 197 21.70 9.15 -6.88
N GLU A 198 22.28 8.09 -6.35
CA GLU A 198 22.75 6.96 -7.12
C GLU A 198 21.62 5.93 -7.31
N LYS A 199 21.55 5.31 -8.50
CA LYS A 199 20.60 4.23 -8.79
C LYS A 199 21.18 2.89 -8.34
N GLY A 200 20.33 2.05 -7.76
CA GLY A 200 20.72 0.71 -7.35
C GLY A 200 19.53 -0.20 -7.09
N ILE A 201 19.80 -1.30 -6.43
CA ILE A 201 18.85 -2.35 -6.08
C ILE A 201 18.29 -2.06 -4.69
N VAL A 202 16.96 -2.03 -4.60
CA VAL A 202 16.29 -1.85 -3.31
C VAL A 202 16.40 -3.15 -2.50
N GLY A 203 17.00 -3.08 -1.32
CA GLY A 203 17.10 -4.19 -0.39
C GLY A 203 16.59 -3.83 1.00
N ILE A 204 16.05 -4.83 1.70
CA ILE A 204 15.68 -4.73 3.11
C ILE A 204 16.69 -5.55 3.90
N VAL A 205 17.40 -4.89 4.81
CA VAL A 205 18.39 -5.55 5.67
C VAL A 205 17.66 -6.31 6.78
N PRO A 206 17.92 -7.62 6.96
CA PRO A 206 17.35 -8.39 8.06
C PRO A 206 17.80 -7.85 9.45
N PRO A 207 16.97 -8.11 10.51
CA PRO A 207 15.78 -8.93 10.52
C PRO A 207 14.58 -8.24 9.86
N LEU A 208 13.79 -9.01 9.10
CA LEU A 208 12.55 -8.49 8.52
C LEU A 208 11.54 -8.17 9.64
N PRO A 209 10.78 -7.08 9.53
CA PRO A 209 9.78 -6.75 10.52
C PRO A 209 8.62 -7.76 10.54
N PRO A 210 7.82 -7.79 11.63
CA PRO A 210 6.63 -8.61 11.70
C PRO A 210 5.72 -8.41 10.50
N GLY A 211 5.00 -9.45 10.08
CA GLY A 211 4.08 -9.42 8.93
C GLY A 211 4.72 -9.71 7.58
N CYS A 212 6.05 -9.67 7.47
CA CYS A 212 6.75 -10.13 6.27
C CYS A 212 6.69 -11.66 6.14
N LEU A 213 6.98 -12.15 4.92
CA LEU A 213 7.08 -13.60 4.68
C LEU A 213 8.16 -14.22 5.58
N THR A 214 7.86 -15.41 6.10
CA THR A 214 8.84 -16.23 6.85
C THR A 214 9.49 -17.27 5.96
N THR A 215 8.78 -17.73 4.94
CA THR A 215 9.26 -18.64 3.91
C THR A 215 8.27 -18.72 2.74
N VAL A 216 8.61 -19.48 1.71
CA VAL A 216 7.68 -19.93 0.67
C VAL A 216 7.10 -21.28 1.11
N TRP A 217 5.78 -21.38 1.14
CA TRP A 217 5.07 -22.57 1.58
C TRP A 217 5.53 -23.83 0.84
N GLY A 218 6.10 -24.77 1.60
CA GLY A 218 6.59 -26.04 1.07
C GLY A 218 7.84 -25.95 0.19
N ASP A 219 8.58 -24.83 0.22
CA ASP A 219 9.74 -24.63 -0.66
C ASP A 219 10.74 -23.61 -0.06
N ASP A 220 11.40 -24.01 1.03
CA ASP A 220 12.38 -23.17 1.74
C ASP A 220 13.62 -22.87 0.88
N GLU A 221 14.03 -23.81 0.01
CA GLU A 221 15.15 -23.60 -0.91
C GLU A 221 14.84 -22.46 -1.89
N ARG A 222 13.62 -22.43 -2.40
CA ARG A 222 13.16 -21.35 -3.26
C ARG A 222 13.10 -20.00 -2.52
N PHE A 223 12.74 -20.00 -1.25
CA PHE A 223 12.78 -18.78 -0.44
C PHE A 223 14.20 -18.22 -0.38
N VAL A 224 15.17 -19.03 0.01
CA VAL A 224 16.58 -18.59 0.10
C VAL A 224 17.11 -18.16 -1.28
N SER A 225 16.91 -18.97 -2.31
CA SER A 225 17.43 -18.70 -3.66
C SER A 225 16.78 -17.47 -4.31
N THR A 226 15.53 -17.16 -3.98
CA THR A 226 14.83 -15.99 -4.55
C THR A 226 15.21 -14.68 -3.86
N TYR A 227 15.35 -14.69 -2.53
CA TYR A 227 15.42 -13.44 -1.77
C TYR A 227 16.78 -13.17 -1.13
N PHE A 228 17.66 -14.17 -1.01
CA PHE A 228 18.94 -14.05 -0.31
C PHE A 228 20.16 -14.48 -1.12
N SER A 229 20.01 -14.75 -2.42
CA SER A 229 21.11 -15.18 -3.27
C SER A 229 21.86 -14.05 -3.98
N LEU A 230 21.27 -12.87 -4.06
CA LEU A 230 21.83 -11.76 -4.85
C LEU A 230 23.08 -11.17 -4.19
N PHE A 231 23.04 -10.98 -2.89
CA PHE A 231 24.17 -10.49 -2.11
C PHE A 231 24.69 -11.59 -1.20
N LYS A 232 26.02 -11.74 -1.13
CA LYS A 232 26.66 -12.59 -0.11
C LYS A 232 26.57 -11.84 1.21
N GLU A 233 26.43 -12.58 2.32
CA GLU A 233 26.55 -11.97 3.64
C GLU A 233 27.87 -11.18 3.73
N PRO A 234 27.86 -9.99 4.33
CA PRO A 234 29.11 -9.34 4.66
C PRO A 234 29.89 -10.26 5.60
N GLN A 235 31.10 -10.59 5.21
CA GLN A 235 32.05 -11.37 6.04
C GLN A 235 32.42 -10.56 7.27
#